data_0c6bfce0000ff52940f0353056c083d5
#
_entry.id   0c6bfce0000ff52940f0353056c083d5
#
_cell.length_a   1.000
_cell.length_b   1.000
_cell.length_c   1.000
_cell.angle_alpha   90.00
_cell.angle_beta   90.00
_cell.angle_gamma   90.00
#
_symmetry.space_group_name_H-M   'P 1'
#
loop_
_entity.id
_entity.type
_entity.pdbx_description
1 polymer ?
#
loop_
_entity_poly.entity_id
_entity_poly.type
_entity_poly.pdbx_seq_one_letter_code
_entity_poly.pdbx_strand_id
1 'polypeptide(L)'
;MMKILFVCHGNICRSPMAEFVMKDLVEKAGLDWAFEIASAATSTEEIGNPVYPPARRKLAEHGISCAGKTARQLRKEDYMRYDYLVGMDRANLRNMHRICGGDPEGKISLLMDHTDRPADVADPWYTDDFEATWQDVLEGCSRLLEKLRPWTETPHPCWDGVFLSILWDRLLCILVSKRCERSKG
;
A
#
# COMPACT_ATOMS: atom_id res chain seq x y z
N MET A 1 -12.95 11.42 -6.54
CA MET A 1 -12.34 10.72 -5.38
C MET A 1 -12.01 9.31 -5.84
N MET A 2 -10.74 8.95 -5.78
CA MET A 2 -10.21 7.66 -6.21
C MET A 2 -10.40 6.61 -5.12
N LYS A 3 -10.86 5.40 -5.48
CA LYS A 3 -11.23 4.38 -4.51
C LYS A 3 -10.34 3.16 -4.64
N ILE A 4 -9.60 2.84 -3.57
CA ILE A 4 -8.63 1.74 -3.52
C ILE A 4 -9.07 0.70 -2.50
N LEU A 5 -9.09 -0.57 -2.89
CA LEU A 5 -9.37 -1.69 -2.02
C LEU A 5 -8.17 -2.65 -1.97
N PHE A 6 -7.49 -2.71 -0.84
CA PHE A 6 -6.43 -3.69 -0.61
C PHE A 6 -7.00 -5.05 -0.19
N VAL A 7 -6.50 -6.14 -0.76
CA VAL A 7 -7.05 -7.48 -0.55
C VAL A 7 -5.96 -8.48 -0.20
N CYS A 8 -6.16 -9.24 0.89
CA CYS A 8 -5.33 -10.40 1.21
C CYS A 8 -6.21 -11.60 1.59
N HIS A 9 -5.65 -12.68 2.12
CA HIS A 9 -6.42 -13.87 2.49
C HIS A 9 -7.43 -13.56 3.60
N GLY A 10 -6.96 -13.18 4.80
CA GLY A 10 -7.80 -13.03 6.01
C GLY A 10 -8.22 -11.60 6.36
N ASN A 11 -7.64 -10.55 5.75
CA ASN A 11 -7.86 -9.14 6.10
C ASN A 11 -7.53 -8.78 7.56
N ILE A 12 -6.52 -9.44 8.15
CA ILE A 12 -6.04 -9.17 9.51
C ILE A 12 -4.56 -8.79 9.58
N CYS A 13 -3.75 -9.05 8.53
CA CYS A 13 -2.32 -8.72 8.46
C CYS A 13 -2.01 -7.77 7.30
N ARG A 14 -1.65 -8.30 6.12
CA ARG A 14 -1.11 -7.56 4.97
C ARG A 14 -2.03 -6.46 4.44
N SER A 15 -3.27 -6.77 4.12
CA SER A 15 -4.19 -5.78 3.54
C SER A 15 -4.60 -4.66 4.51
N PRO A 16 -4.80 -4.88 5.84
CA PRO A 16 -4.96 -3.77 6.77
C PRO A 16 -3.69 -2.93 6.89
N MET A 17 -2.50 -3.55 6.89
CA MET A 17 -1.24 -2.77 6.89
C MET A 17 -1.19 -1.85 5.68
N ALA A 18 -1.48 -2.35 4.47
CA ALA A 18 -1.52 -1.55 3.25
C ALA A 18 -2.59 -0.44 3.30
N GLU A 19 -3.79 -0.75 3.82
CA GLU A 19 -4.85 0.25 4.01
C GLU A 19 -4.37 1.43 4.86
N PHE A 20 -3.79 1.15 6.04
CA PHE A 20 -3.43 2.20 6.98
C PHE A 20 -2.14 2.91 6.59
N VAL A 21 -1.17 2.23 5.98
CA VAL A 21 0.02 2.87 5.39
C VAL A 21 -0.38 3.83 4.27
N MET A 22 -1.27 3.41 3.35
CA MET A 22 -1.73 4.29 2.27
C MET A 22 -2.51 5.49 2.81
N LYS A 23 -3.36 5.31 3.84
CA LYS A 23 -4.06 6.42 4.51
C LYS A 23 -3.08 7.44 5.11
N ASP A 24 -2.05 6.96 5.82
CA ASP A 24 -1.01 7.81 6.39
C ASP A 24 -0.22 8.58 5.30
N LEU A 25 0.12 7.89 4.21
CA LEU A 25 0.82 8.52 3.07
C LEU A 25 -0.02 9.61 2.40
N VAL A 26 -1.31 9.38 2.14
CA VAL A 26 -2.19 10.39 1.51
C VAL A 26 -2.48 11.55 2.45
N GLU A 27 -2.61 11.32 3.76
CA GLU A 27 -2.78 12.35 4.78
C GLU A 27 -1.54 13.26 4.85
N LYS A 28 -0.35 12.67 4.95
CA LYS A 28 0.93 13.42 4.92
C LYS A 28 1.13 14.21 3.64
N ALA A 29 0.53 13.73 2.55
CA ALA A 29 0.55 14.40 1.26
C ALA A 29 -0.53 15.49 1.11
N GLY A 30 -1.45 15.66 2.08
CA GLY A 30 -2.60 16.55 1.97
C GLY A 30 -3.59 16.14 0.88
N LEU A 31 -3.67 14.85 0.57
CA LEU A 31 -4.49 14.27 -0.50
C LEU A 31 -5.65 13.40 0.02
N ASP A 32 -5.91 13.41 1.32
CA ASP A 32 -6.98 12.63 1.97
C ASP A 32 -8.36 12.85 1.33
N TRP A 33 -8.64 14.08 0.90
CA TRP A 33 -9.86 14.45 0.16
C TRP A 33 -10.01 13.75 -1.21
N ALA A 34 -8.91 13.29 -1.80
CA ALA A 34 -8.88 12.69 -3.13
C ALA A 34 -9.03 11.16 -3.12
N PHE A 35 -8.89 10.51 -1.96
CA PHE A 35 -8.86 9.05 -1.85
C PHE A 35 -9.88 8.49 -0.86
N GLU A 36 -10.52 7.37 -1.25
CA GLU A 36 -11.26 6.44 -0.36
C GLU A 36 -10.46 5.14 -0.32
N ILE A 37 -9.95 4.75 0.87
CA ILE A 37 -9.06 3.61 1.02
C ILE A 37 -9.67 2.62 2.02
N ALA A 38 -9.75 1.35 1.63
CA ALA A 38 -10.28 0.27 2.46
C ALA A 38 -9.53 -1.04 2.22
N SER A 39 -9.87 -2.08 3.01
CA SER A 39 -9.35 -3.42 2.77
C SER A 39 -10.40 -4.51 3.01
N ALA A 40 -10.17 -5.70 2.38
CA ALA A 40 -11.05 -6.86 2.46
C ALA A 40 -10.26 -8.17 2.40
N ALA A 41 -10.93 -9.28 2.72
CA ALA A 41 -10.42 -10.66 2.67
C ALA A 41 -10.93 -11.41 1.45
N THR A 42 -10.13 -12.33 0.91
CA THR A 42 -10.63 -13.33 -0.04
C THR A 42 -11.31 -14.51 0.66
N SER A 43 -11.00 -14.77 1.95
CA SER A 43 -11.61 -15.83 2.77
C SER A 43 -12.67 -15.29 3.72
N THR A 44 -13.39 -16.20 4.38
CA THR A 44 -14.38 -15.87 5.42
C THR A 44 -13.91 -16.19 6.83
N GLU A 45 -12.70 -16.73 6.99
CA GLU A 45 -12.19 -17.30 8.24
C GLU A 45 -12.05 -16.27 9.35
N GLU A 46 -11.67 -15.04 9.00
CA GLU A 46 -11.36 -13.98 9.97
C GLU A 46 -12.42 -12.87 10.02
N ILE A 47 -13.58 -13.03 9.39
CA ILE A 47 -14.61 -11.98 9.35
C ILE A 47 -15.00 -11.52 10.77
N GLY A 48 -14.97 -10.20 10.98
CA GLY A 48 -15.27 -9.57 12.26
C GLY A 48 -14.07 -9.47 13.21
N ASN A 49 -12.98 -10.21 12.97
CA ASN A 49 -11.80 -10.16 13.79
C ASN A 49 -11.03 -8.83 13.60
N PRO A 50 -10.40 -8.31 14.67
CA PRO A 50 -9.56 -7.12 14.58
C PRO A 50 -8.25 -7.43 13.85
N VAL A 51 -7.49 -6.38 13.54
CA VAL A 51 -6.12 -6.50 13.02
C VAL A 51 -5.28 -7.34 13.97
N TYR A 52 -4.57 -8.32 13.42
CA TYR A 52 -3.71 -9.25 14.16
C TYR A 52 -2.71 -8.49 15.04
N PRO A 53 -2.52 -8.87 16.33
CA PRO A 53 -1.74 -8.08 17.26
C PRO A 53 -0.33 -7.71 16.80
N PRO A 54 0.46 -8.61 16.17
CA PRO A 54 1.78 -8.25 15.63
C PRO A 54 1.70 -7.20 14.50
N ALA A 55 0.74 -7.31 13.57
CA ALA A 55 0.54 -6.31 12.53
C ALA A 55 0.15 -4.94 13.11
N ARG A 56 -0.71 -4.94 14.14
CA ARG A 56 -1.08 -3.73 14.87
C ARG A 56 0.12 -3.10 15.58
N ARG A 57 1.00 -3.91 16.20
CA ARG A 57 2.24 -3.40 16.82
C ARG A 57 3.15 -2.78 15.79
N LYS A 58 3.33 -3.45 14.62
CA LYS A 58 4.17 -2.91 13.53
C LYS A 58 3.66 -1.55 13.03
N LEU A 59 2.36 -1.38 12.83
CA LEU A 59 1.77 -0.08 12.49
C LEU A 59 2.01 0.97 13.59
N ALA A 60 1.83 0.59 14.87
CA ALA A 60 2.03 1.49 16.00
C ALA A 60 3.48 1.95 16.17
N GLU A 61 4.49 1.12 15.81
CA GLU A 61 5.91 1.50 15.78
C GLU A 61 6.16 2.70 14.86
N HIS A 62 5.30 2.89 13.85
CA HIS A 62 5.35 4.01 12.89
C HIS A 62 4.30 5.10 13.16
N GLY A 63 3.67 5.06 14.35
CA GLY A 63 2.68 6.05 14.75
C GLY A 63 1.31 5.89 14.10
N ILE A 64 1.06 4.78 13.39
CA ILE A 64 -0.17 4.54 12.64
C ILE A 64 -1.16 3.73 13.49
N SER A 65 -2.36 4.28 13.71
CA SER A 65 -3.44 3.60 14.42
C SER A 65 -4.39 2.89 13.45
N CYS A 66 -4.69 1.62 13.75
CA CYS A 66 -5.72 0.84 13.05
C CYS A 66 -6.90 0.51 13.96
N ALA A 67 -7.17 1.33 14.97
CA ALA A 67 -8.26 1.12 15.92
C ALA A 67 -9.62 1.06 15.21
N GLY A 68 -10.48 0.14 15.66
CA GLY A 68 -11.83 -0.03 15.10
C GLY A 68 -11.89 -0.82 13.79
N LYS A 69 -10.74 -1.16 13.17
CA LYS A 69 -10.72 -2.00 11.96
C LYS A 69 -11.07 -3.43 12.31
N THR A 70 -12.03 -4.01 11.56
CA THR A 70 -12.37 -5.42 11.57
C THR A 70 -12.32 -5.98 10.14
N ALA A 71 -12.03 -7.28 10.03
CA ALA A 71 -11.97 -7.99 8.76
C ALA A 71 -13.37 -8.09 8.14
N ARG A 72 -13.45 -7.84 6.83
CA ARG A 72 -14.63 -8.07 6.00
C ARG A 72 -14.27 -8.86 4.75
N GLN A 73 -15.22 -9.58 4.18
CA GLN A 73 -15.00 -10.29 2.93
C GLN A 73 -15.11 -9.34 1.72
N LEU A 74 -14.29 -9.62 0.70
CA LEU A 74 -14.44 -9.09 -0.66
C LEU A 74 -15.74 -9.64 -1.28
N ARG A 75 -16.52 -8.76 -1.89
CA ARG A 75 -17.77 -9.09 -2.58
C ARG A 75 -17.69 -8.71 -4.06
N LYS A 76 -18.54 -9.32 -4.87
CA LYS A 76 -18.60 -9.02 -6.31
C LYS A 76 -18.90 -7.53 -6.58
N GLU A 77 -19.73 -6.93 -5.74
CA GLU A 77 -20.13 -5.52 -5.85
C GLU A 77 -18.97 -4.55 -5.60
N ASP A 78 -17.92 -4.99 -4.86
CA ASP A 78 -16.72 -4.19 -4.63
C ASP A 78 -16.01 -3.87 -5.95
N TYR A 79 -16.09 -4.75 -6.96
CA TYR A 79 -15.50 -4.49 -8.28
C TYR A 79 -16.07 -3.25 -8.95
N MET A 80 -17.39 -3.00 -8.82
CA MET A 80 -18.05 -1.82 -9.36
C MET A 80 -17.83 -0.58 -8.50
N ARG A 81 -17.55 -0.76 -7.21
CA ARG A 81 -17.40 0.33 -6.24
C ARG A 81 -16.02 0.95 -6.26
N TYR A 82 -14.97 0.13 -6.44
CA TYR A 82 -13.57 0.56 -6.35
C TYR A 82 -12.95 0.71 -7.74
N ASP A 83 -12.02 1.68 -7.85
CA ASP A 83 -11.26 1.93 -9.07
C ASP A 83 -10.03 1.01 -9.16
N TYR A 84 -9.46 0.64 -8.00
CA TYR A 84 -8.31 -0.26 -7.87
C TYR A 84 -8.58 -1.31 -6.82
N LEU A 85 -8.38 -2.58 -7.18
CA LEU A 85 -8.40 -3.73 -6.28
C LEU A 85 -6.99 -4.32 -6.25
N VAL A 86 -6.31 -4.19 -5.11
CA VAL A 86 -4.87 -4.47 -5.01
C VAL A 86 -4.62 -5.65 -4.10
N GLY A 87 -4.20 -6.77 -4.67
CA GLY A 87 -3.84 -8.01 -3.97
C GLY A 87 -2.41 -7.98 -3.42
N MET A 88 -2.12 -8.90 -2.47
CA MET A 88 -0.80 -9.03 -1.87
C MET A 88 0.05 -10.13 -2.51
N ASP A 89 -0.59 -11.16 -3.04
CA ASP A 89 0.06 -12.31 -3.66
C ASP A 89 -0.76 -12.88 -4.81
N ARG A 90 -0.16 -13.78 -5.58
CA ARG A 90 -0.81 -14.43 -6.73
C ARG A 90 -2.00 -15.30 -6.34
N ALA A 91 -2.08 -15.82 -5.10
CA ALA A 91 -3.24 -16.56 -4.62
C ALA A 91 -4.40 -15.59 -4.38
N ASN A 92 -4.13 -14.42 -3.80
CA ASN A 92 -5.13 -13.34 -3.68
C ASN A 92 -5.64 -12.92 -5.07
N LEU A 93 -4.74 -12.71 -6.04
CA LEU A 93 -5.10 -12.33 -7.40
C LEU A 93 -6.11 -13.32 -8.02
N ARG A 94 -5.80 -14.63 -7.99
CA ARG A 94 -6.71 -15.68 -8.51
C ARG A 94 -8.08 -15.66 -7.80
N ASN A 95 -8.09 -15.50 -6.48
CA ASN A 95 -9.32 -15.48 -5.70
C ASN A 95 -10.14 -14.22 -5.97
N MET A 96 -9.49 -13.06 -6.14
CA MET A 96 -10.14 -11.80 -6.52
C MET A 96 -10.85 -11.94 -7.87
N HIS A 97 -10.17 -12.45 -8.90
CA HIS A 97 -10.80 -12.73 -10.21
C HIS A 97 -12.02 -13.65 -10.09
N ARG A 98 -11.93 -14.71 -9.27
CA ARG A 98 -13.03 -15.63 -9.06
C ARG A 98 -14.23 -14.96 -8.37
N ILE A 99 -13.99 -14.17 -7.31
CA ILE A 99 -15.03 -13.51 -6.52
C ILE A 99 -15.70 -12.41 -7.32
N CYS A 100 -14.91 -11.60 -8.02
CA CYS A 100 -15.39 -10.47 -8.82
C CYS A 100 -16.06 -10.91 -10.14
N GLY A 101 -15.81 -12.14 -10.59
CA GLY A 101 -16.32 -12.66 -11.87
C GLY A 101 -15.48 -12.26 -13.08
N GLY A 102 -14.19 -11.99 -12.89
CA GLY A 102 -13.24 -11.53 -13.88
C GLY A 102 -12.74 -10.12 -13.62
N ASP A 103 -12.01 -9.57 -14.60
CA ASP A 103 -11.46 -8.20 -14.54
C ASP A 103 -11.55 -7.51 -15.91
N PRO A 104 -12.76 -7.24 -16.41
CA PRO A 104 -12.94 -6.65 -17.75
C PRO A 104 -12.41 -5.22 -17.87
N GLU A 105 -12.24 -4.51 -16.74
CA GLU A 105 -11.77 -3.12 -16.74
C GLU A 105 -10.29 -2.99 -16.31
N GLY A 106 -9.59 -4.10 -16.04
CA GLY A 106 -8.18 -4.09 -15.66
C GLY A 106 -7.91 -3.42 -14.30
N LYS A 107 -8.82 -3.56 -13.33
CA LYS A 107 -8.73 -2.94 -11.99
C LYS A 107 -7.94 -3.77 -10.98
N ILE A 108 -7.73 -5.07 -11.26
CA ILE A 108 -7.12 -6.02 -10.33
C ILE A 108 -5.62 -6.12 -10.61
N SER A 109 -4.80 -5.85 -9.60
CA SER A 109 -3.32 -5.92 -9.69
C SER A 109 -2.72 -6.40 -8.39
N LEU A 110 -1.42 -6.71 -8.38
CA LEU A 110 -0.65 -6.91 -7.17
C LEU A 110 -0.02 -5.59 -6.69
N LEU A 111 0.16 -5.44 -5.38
CA LEU A 111 0.76 -4.25 -4.80
C LEU A 111 2.18 -4.02 -5.33
N MET A 112 2.99 -5.09 -5.39
CA MET A 112 4.37 -5.01 -5.83
C MET A 112 4.54 -4.89 -7.36
N ASP A 113 3.48 -5.08 -8.17
CA ASP A 113 3.51 -4.79 -9.61
C ASP A 113 3.64 -3.28 -9.91
N HIS A 114 3.42 -2.44 -8.91
CA HIS A 114 3.61 -0.99 -9.01
C HIS A 114 5.05 -0.54 -8.70
N THR A 115 5.94 -1.45 -8.31
CA THR A 115 7.35 -1.20 -7.97
C THR A 115 8.29 -1.66 -9.10
N ASP A 116 9.58 -1.35 -8.96
CA ASP A 116 10.62 -1.80 -9.89
C ASP A 116 11.04 -3.27 -9.64
N ARG A 117 10.50 -3.92 -8.60
CA ARG A 117 10.75 -5.33 -8.25
C ARG A 117 9.45 -6.11 -8.05
N PRO A 118 8.69 -6.45 -9.11
CA PRO A 118 7.46 -7.21 -9.01
C PRO A 118 7.65 -8.52 -8.23
N ALA A 119 6.86 -8.70 -7.17
CA ALA A 119 6.92 -9.87 -6.28
C ALA A 119 5.59 -10.04 -5.54
N ASP A 120 5.44 -11.13 -4.80
CA ASP A 120 4.41 -11.24 -3.79
C ASP A 120 4.86 -10.49 -2.52
N VAL A 121 3.95 -9.82 -1.82
CA VAL A 121 4.21 -9.23 -0.50
C VAL A 121 4.47 -10.37 0.50
N ALA A 122 5.57 -10.28 1.25
CA ALA A 122 5.93 -11.28 2.25
C ALA A 122 4.75 -11.56 3.20
N ASP A 123 4.44 -12.86 3.40
CA ASP A 123 3.34 -13.26 4.28
C ASP A 123 3.85 -13.54 5.70
N PRO A 124 3.58 -12.63 6.65
CA PRO A 124 4.09 -12.76 8.00
C PRO A 124 3.41 -13.88 8.79
N TRP A 125 2.32 -14.45 8.28
CA TRP A 125 1.64 -15.60 8.90
C TRP A 125 2.54 -16.85 8.91
N TYR A 126 3.36 -17.02 7.87
CA TYR A 126 4.27 -18.16 7.74
C TYR A 126 5.68 -17.87 8.23
N THR A 127 6.12 -16.61 8.16
CA THR A 127 7.52 -16.24 8.42
C THR A 127 7.73 -15.56 9.77
N ASP A 128 6.64 -15.05 10.39
CA ASP A 128 6.66 -14.12 11.55
C ASP A 128 7.49 -12.85 11.30
N ASP A 129 7.88 -12.60 10.03
CA ASP A 129 8.67 -11.44 9.63
C ASP A 129 7.75 -10.28 9.21
N PHE A 130 7.28 -9.53 10.21
CA PHE A 130 6.48 -8.33 9.99
C PHE A 130 7.30 -7.14 9.45
N GLU A 131 8.63 -7.18 9.59
CA GLU A 131 9.48 -6.14 9.01
C GLU A 131 9.54 -6.27 7.49
N ALA A 132 9.77 -7.48 6.96
CA ALA A 132 9.75 -7.71 5.52
C ALA A 132 8.39 -7.30 4.91
N THR A 133 7.28 -7.68 5.56
CA THR A 133 5.93 -7.26 5.14
C THR A 133 5.78 -5.74 5.15
N TRP A 134 6.27 -5.07 6.19
CA TRP A 134 6.23 -3.61 6.30
C TRP A 134 6.98 -2.93 5.16
N GLN A 135 8.18 -3.37 4.85
CA GLN A 135 9.00 -2.80 3.78
C GLN A 135 8.32 -2.95 2.41
N ASP A 136 7.79 -4.14 2.10
CA ASP A 136 7.05 -4.38 0.86
C ASP A 136 5.80 -3.49 0.77
N VAL A 137 5.02 -3.41 1.85
CA VAL A 137 3.80 -2.59 1.89
C VAL A 137 4.12 -1.11 1.74
N LEU A 138 5.14 -0.61 2.45
CA LEU A 138 5.53 0.79 2.37
C LEU A 138 6.00 1.16 0.97
N GLU A 139 6.86 0.34 0.36
CA GLU A 139 7.35 0.56 -1.00
C GLU A 139 6.19 0.52 -2.01
N GLY A 140 5.37 -0.54 -1.97
CA GLY A 140 4.26 -0.72 -2.89
C GLY A 140 3.22 0.41 -2.78
N CYS A 141 2.83 0.82 -1.56
CA CYS A 141 1.91 1.93 -1.35
C CYS A 141 2.49 3.26 -1.81
N SER A 142 3.79 3.52 -1.57
CA SER A 142 4.47 4.74 -2.02
C SER A 142 4.47 4.85 -3.54
N ARG A 143 4.85 3.79 -4.24
CA ARG A 143 4.86 3.75 -5.72
C ARG A 143 3.45 3.83 -6.31
N LEU A 144 2.49 3.16 -5.69
CA LEU A 144 1.09 3.27 -6.10
C LEU A 144 0.58 4.70 -5.94
N LEU A 145 0.87 5.38 -4.83
CA LEU A 145 0.49 6.77 -4.62
C LEU A 145 1.14 7.71 -5.64
N GLU A 146 2.43 7.56 -5.92
CA GLU A 146 3.13 8.33 -6.96
C GLU A 146 2.42 8.22 -8.32
N LYS A 147 2.01 7.00 -8.70
CA LYS A 147 1.31 6.73 -9.96
C LYS A 147 -0.10 7.32 -10.01
N LEU A 148 -0.80 7.35 -8.86
CA LEU A 148 -2.20 7.76 -8.75
C LEU A 148 -2.38 9.22 -8.35
N ARG A 149 -1.30 9.92 -8.03
CA ARG A 149 -1.35 11.33 -7.62
C ARG A 149 -2.09 12.18 -8.66
N PRO A 150 -3.11 12.94 -8.24
CA PRO A 150 -3.67 13.95 -9.12
C PRO A 150 -2.58 14.93 -9.54
N TRP A 151 -2.48 15.25 -10.81
CA TRP A 151 -1.57 16.27 -11.31
C TRP A 151 -2.00 17.62 -10.72
N THR A 152 -1.28 18.10 -9.71
CA THR A 152 -1.43 19.46 -9.19
C THR A 152 -0.28 20.28 -9.76
N GLU A 153 -0.56 21.34 -10.51
CA GLU A 153 0.45 22.24 -11.13
C GLU A 153 1.28 23.02 -10.11
N THR A 154 0.96 22.93 -8.82
CA THR A 154 1.71 23.61 -7.76
C THR A 154 2.37 22.59 -6.83
N PRO A 155 3.72 22.58 -6.72
CA PRO A 155 4.37 21.85 -5.63
C PRO A 155 3.87 22.47 -4.31
N HIS A 156 3.29 21.64 -3.43
CA HIS A 156 2.89 22.09 -2.10
C HIS A 156 4.17 22.49 -1.33
N PRO A 157 4.26 23.68 -0.71
CA PRO A 157 5.51 24.16 -0.07
C PRO A 157 6.04 23.27 1.06
N CYS A 158 5.27 22.30 1.53
CA CYS A 158 5.68 21.32 2.56
C CYS A 158 6.43 20.10 2.02
N TRP A 159 6.62 19.98 0.69
CA TRP A 159 7.15 18.74 0.08
C TRP A 159 8.68 18.71 -0.02
N ASP A 160 9.33 19.86 0.01
CA ASP A 160 10.79 19.95 -0.18
C ASP A 160 11.60 19.41 1.01
N GLY A 161 10.98 19.08 2.14
CA GLY A 161 11.68 18.61 3.33
C GLY A 161 11.40 17.16 3.77
N VAL A 162 10.23 16.60 3.46
CA VAL A 162 9.80 15.32 4.06
C VAL A 162 10.04 14.13 3.14
N PHE A 163 9.90 14.31 1.82
CA PHE A 163 10.14 13.19 0.88
C PHE A 163 11.63 12.89 0.68
N LEU A 164 12.48 13.90 0.79
CA LEU A 164 13.94 13.71 0.72
C LEU A 164 14.49 13.01 1.96
N SER A 165 13.88 13.15 3.15
CA SER A 165 14.43 12.54 4.37
C SER A 165 14.10 11.05 4.49
N ILE A 166 13.00 10.57 3.92
CA ILE A 166 12.60 9.15 4.00
C ILE A 166 13.32 8.29 2.94
N LEU A 167 13.65 8.88 1.79
CA LEU A 167 14.40 8.18 0.73
C LEU A 167 15.93 8.42 0.79
N TRP A 168 16.42 9.41 1.57
CA TRP A 168 17.84 9.79 1.58
C TRP A 168 18.71 9.05 2.58
N ASP A 169 18.13 8.33 3.52
CA ASP A 169 18.94 7.67 4.55
C ASP A 169 19.60 6.36 4.11
N ARG A 170 19.37 5.83 2.90
CA ARG A 170 20.03 4.55 2.51
C ARG A 170 20.57 4.40 1.09
N LEU A 171 20.27 5.24 0.08
CA LEU A 171 20.72 4.87 -1.30
C LEU A 171 21.23 5.98 -2.24
N LEU A 172 21.18 7.25 -1.91
CA LEU A 172 21.62 8.31 -2.87
C LEU A 172 22.83 9.15 -2.44
N CYS A 173 23.46 8.86 -1.32
CA CYS A 173 24.70 9.55 -0.91
C CYS A 173 25.93 9.22 -1.81
N ILE A 174 25.82 8.22 -2.71
CA ILE A 174 26.98 7.76 -3.51
C ILE A 174 26.97 8.30 -4.96
N LEU A 175 25.85 8.79 -5.49
CA LEU A 175 25.78 9.14 -6.92
C LEU A 175 25.74 10.66 -7.22
N VAL A 176 25.44 11.52 -6.28
CA VAL A 176 25.38 12.97 -6.52
C VAL A 176 26.71 13.66 -6.24
N SER A 177 27.59 13.08 -5.41
CA SER A 177 28.92 13.65 -5.10
C SER A 177 29.90 13.63 -6.31
N LYS A 178 29.64 12.82 -7.33
CA LYS A 178 30.55 12.74 -8.52
C LYS A 178 30.17 13.64 -9.70
N ARG A 179 29.07 14.40 -9.62
CA ARG A 179 28.64 15.26 -10.73
C ARG A 179 28.89 16.75 -10.53
N CYS A 180 29.28 17.18 -9.34
CA CYS A 180 29.54 18.59 -9.04
C CYS A 180 31.00 19.00 -9.25
N GLU A 181 31.95 18.06 -9.48
CA GLU A 181 33.38 18.38 -9.67
C GLU A 181 33.81 18.53 -11.13
N ARG A 182 32.91 18.42 -12.12
CA ARG A 182 33.26 18.58 -13.56
C ARG A 182 32.78 19.87 -14.20
N SER A 183 32.39 20.86 -13.43
CA SER A 183 31.96 22.16 -13.95
C SER A 183 32.80 23.34 -13.49
N LYS A 184 34.03 23.07 -13.04
CA LYS A 184 35.04 24.14 -12.81
C LYS A 184 36.39 23.63 -13.33
N GLY A 185 36.60 23.82 -14.60
CA GLY A 185 37.81 23.63 -15.33
C GLY A 185 37.66 24.33 -16.68
#